data_f70132c1fc5d4e0cdeb050ecd7097c0a
#
_entry.id   f70132c1fc5d4e0cdeb050ecd7097c0a
#
_cell.length_a   1.000
_cell.length_b   1.000
_cell.length_c   1.000
_cell.angle_alpha   90.00
_cell.angle_beta   90.00
_cell.angle_gamma   90.00
#
_symmetry.space_group_name_H-M   'P 1'
#
loop_
_entity.id
_entity.type
_entity.pdbx_description
1 polymer ?
#
loop_
_entity_poly.entity_id
_entity_poly.type
_entity_poly.pdbx_seq_one_letter_code
_entity_poly.pdbx_strand_id
1 'polypeptide(L)'
;IKQFTLSQNFDEFHCAGDFQYEGGNSWGCPDEILFKYVEKYIAEEKDERTFHIILTTSNHPPYNIDVVAKGFPKEEIKQKLPDSLGSDEETLNEMGHIWYADQSMGNFIEKVEADKPDTLFVITGDHAERFDFSKEVDLKTLSVVPCIFYGKNVDKDLLADNKVGCHLQIISTLAEMVGQKGDTYSSIWPSLFDYNGIVFNHRLWTDTEKILSLIHI
;
A
#
# COMPACT_ATOMS: atom_id res chain seq x y z
N ILE A 1 -10.69 -15.17 -4.20
CA ILE A 1 -9.55 -14.36 -4.73
C ILE A 1 -8.74 -15.21 -5.70
N LYS A 2 -8.17 -16.37 -5.31
CA LYS A 2 -7.27 -17.20 -6.16
C LYS A 2 -7.76 -17.41 -7.59
N GLN A 3 -9.00 -17.89 -7.76
CA GLN A 3 -9.56 -18.11 -9.10
C GLN A 3 -9.68 -16.82 -9.92
N PHE A 4 -10.06 -15.74 -9.27
CA PHE A 4 -10.12 -14.42 -9.90
C PHE A 4 -8.74 -13.97 -10.35
N THR A 5 -7.72 -14.02 -9.48
CA THR A 5 -6.34 -13.62 -9.81
C THR A 5 -5.79 -14.41 -11.00
N LEU A 6 -5.91 -15.74 -10.98
CA LEU A 6 -5.44 -16.57 -12.09
C LEU A 6 -6.23 -16.31 -13.40
N SER A 7 -7.52 -15.92 -13.31
CA SER A 7 -8.30 -15.52 -14.50
C SER A 7 -7.88 -14.17 -15.10
N GLN A 8 -7.09 -13.37 -14.37
CA GLN A 8 -6.48 -12.13 -14.84
C GLN A 8 -5.07 -12.34 -15.43
N ASN A 9 -4.73 -13.57 -15.80
CA ASN A 9 -3.45 -13.97 -16.37
C ASN A 9 -2.22 -13.80 -15.43
N PHE A 10 -2.42 -13.85 -14.13
CA PHE A 10 -1.32 -14.08 -13.21
C PHE A 10 -0.89 -15.54 -13.29
N ASP A 11 0.41 -15.79 -13.34
CA ASP A 11 0.98 -17.13 -13.45
C ASP A 11 0.82 -17.90 -12.14
N GLU A 12 0.97 -17.22 -11.01
CA GLU A 12 0.94 -17.84 -9.69
C GLU A 12 0.13 -17.04 -8.67
N PHE A 13 -0.35 -17.73 -7.65
CA PHE A 13 -1.05 -17.16 -6.50
C PHE A 13 -0.62 -17.91 -5.24
N HIS A 14 -0.09 -17.18 -4.28
CA HIS A 14 0.34 -17.67 -2.97
C HIS A 14 -0.52 -17.11 -1.86
N CYS A 15 -0.70 -17.86 -0.79
CA CYS A 15 -1.41 -17.44 0.41
C CYS A 15 -0.73 -17.97 1.68
N ALA A 16 -1.17 -17.52 2.84
CA ALA A 16 -0.55 -17.88 4.12
C ALA A 16 -0.45 -19.41 4.35
N GLY A 17 -1.35 -20.20 3.76
CA GLY A 17 -1.28 -21.66 3.81
C GLY A 17 -0.05 -22.26 3.09
N ASP A 18 0.48 -21.56 2.09
CA ASP A 18 1.67 -21.99 1.34
C ASP A 18 2.96 -21.75 2.14
N PHE A 19 2.93 -20.89 3.17
CA PHE A 19 4.09 -20.51 3.99
C PHE A 19 4.36 -21.47 5.14
N GLN A 20 3.50 -22.49 5.35
CA GLN A 20 3.55 -23.39 6.50
C GLN A 20 3.57 -22.66 7.86
N TYR A 21 2.89 -21.51 7.92
CA TYR A 21 2.80 -20.70 9.13
C TYR A 21 1.54 -21.05 9.92
N GLU A 22 1.73 -21.52 11.17
CA GLU A 22 0.66 -22.01 12.03
C GLU A 22 -0.03 -20.93 12.89
N GLY A 23 0.41 -19.66 12.81
CA GLY A 23 -0.03 -18.58 13.69
C GLY A 23 -0.93 -17.53 13.06
N GLY A 24 -1.40 -17.73 11.83
CA GLY A 24 -2.24 -16.78 11.11
C GLY A 24 -3.69 -16.72 11.61
N ASN A 25 -4.43 -15.76 11.08
CA ASN A 25 -5.88 -15.65 11.24
C ASN A 25 -6.59 -15.80 9.89
N SER A 26 -7.93 -15.61 9.86
CA SER A 26 -8.72 -15.72 8.63
C SER A 26 -8.36 -14.71 7.53
N TRP A 27 -7.61 -13.67 7.86
CA TRP A 27 -7.16 -12.64 6.93
C TRP A 27 -5.76 -12.91 6.37
N GLY A 28 -4.89 -13.57 7.12
CA GLY A 28 -3.55 -13.91 6.67
C GLY A 28 -2.55 -14.13 7.81
N CYS A 29 -1.29 -13.84 7.55
CA CYS A 29 -0.20 -13.90 8.50
C CYS A 29 0.37 -12.49 8.75
N PRO A 30 1.14 -12.28 9.84
CA PRO A 30 1.85 -11.03 10.07
C PRO A 30 2.75 -10.65 8.89
N ASP A 31 2.83 -9.36 8.58
CA ASP A 31 3.54 -8.85 7.41
C ASP A 31 5.02 -9.26 7.39
N GLU A 32 5.70 -9.33 8.55
CA GLU A 32 7.08 -9.82 8.61
C GLU A 32 7.23 -11.27 8.10
N ILE A 33 6.21 -12.09 8.27
CA ILE A 33 6.20 -13.49 7.80
C ILE A 33 5.93 -13.52 6.29
N LEU A 34 4.96 -12.74 5.83
CA LEU A 34 4.65 -12.57 4.42
C LEU A 34 5.90 -12.10 3.66
N PHE A 35 6.54 -11.02 4.12
CA PHE A 35 7.70 -10.46 3.45
C PHE A 35 8.89 -11.41 3.43
N LYS A 36 9.17 -12.15 4.50
CA LYS A 36 10.22 -13.19 4.49
C LYS A 36 9.97 -14.28 3.45
N TYR A 37 8.71 -14.66 3.25
CA TYR A 37 8.36 -15.61 2.20
C TYR A 37 8.60 -15.02 0.81
N VAL A 38 8.13 -13.78 0.58
CA VAL A 38 8.28 -13.09 -0.70
C VAL A 38 9.76 -12.82 -1.00
N GLU A 39 10.58 -12.41 -0.02
CA GLU A 39 12.03 -12.26 -0.16
C GLU A 39 12.68 -13.54 -0.70
N LYS A 40 12.38 -14.67 -0.06
CA LYS A 40 12.91 -15.96 -0.50
C LYS A 40 12.44 -16.31 -1.91
N TYR A 41 11.16 -16.05 -2.21
CA TYR A 41 10.58 -16.31 -3.52
C TYR A 41 11.28 -15.48 -4.60
N ILE A 42 11.44 -14.18 -4.41
CA ILE A 42 12.14 -13.27 -5.33
C ILE A 42 13.61 -13.67 -5.51
N ALA A 43 14.29 -14.12 -4.45
CA ALA A 43 15.69 -14.55 -4.52
C ALA A 43 15.87 -15.82 -5.37
N GLU A 44 14.87 -16.69 -5.41
CA GLU A 44 14.90 -17.95 -6.18
C GLU A 44 14.45 -17.75 -7.64
N GLU A 45 13.86 -16.58 -7.99
CA GLU A 45 13.41 -16.26 -9.34
C GLU A 45 14.56 -16.15 -10.35
N LYS A 46 14.34 -16.76 -11.50
CA LYS A 46 15.30 -16.76 -12.62
C LYS A 46 14.90 -15.79 -13.73
N ASP A 47 13.67 -15.35 -13.75
CA ASP A 47 13.16 -14.45 -14.76
C ASP A 47 13.68 -13.03 -14.51
N GLU A 48 14.06 -12.34 -15.59
CA GLU A 48 14.62 -10.99 -15.53
C GLU A 48 13.56 -9.93 -15.23
N ARG A 49 12.28 -10.22 -15.51
CA ARG A 49 11.15 -9.30 -15.33
C ARG A 49 9.99 -10.02 -14.71
N THR A 50 9.66 -9.65 -13.51
CA THR A 50 8.55 -10.19 -12.74
C THR A 50 7.70 -9.07 -12.19
N PHE A 51 6.42 -9.34 -11.99
CA PHE A 51 5.47 -8.40 -11.39
C PHE A 51 4.76 -9.08 -10.22
N HIS A 52 4.95 -8.53 -9.03
CA HIS A 52 4.36 -9.04 -7.80
C HIS A 52 3.32 -8.09 -7.26
N ILE A 53 2.16 -8.60 -6.90
CA ILE A 53 1.18 -7.89 -6.08
C ILE A 53 1.19 -8.53 -4.70
N ILE A 54 1.60 -7.77 -3.69
CA ILE A 54 1.70 -8.21 -2.30
C ILE A 54 0.57 -7.54 -1.51
N LEU A 55 -0.33 -8.33 -0.95
CA LEU A 55 -1.42 -7.85 -0.10
C LEU A 55 -1.07 -8.11 1.36
N THR A 56 -0.81 -7.04 2.10
CA THR A 56 -0.50 -7.07 3.53
C THR A 56 -1.77 -7.12 4.38
N THR A 57 -1.68 -7.58 5.62
CA THR A 57 -2.85 -7.73 6.50
C THR A 57 -2.64 -7.21 7.92
N SER A 58 -1.45 -6.77 8.29
CA SER A 58 -1.19 -6.34 9.67
C SER A 58 -1.91 -5.04 10.06
N ASN A 59 -2.31 -4.23 9.08
CA ASN A 59 -3.15 -3.05 9.28
C ASN A 59 -4.65 -3.34 9.29
N HIS A 60 -5.04 -4.63 9.36
CA HIS A 60 -6.45 -5.04 9.36
C HIS A 60 -6.84 -5.63 10.72
N PRO A 61 -8.05 -5.34 11.26
CA PRO A 61 -8.54 -6.02 12.46
C PRO A 61 -8.39 -7.56 12.34
N PRO A 62 -8.11 -8.27 13.44
CA PRO A 62 -8.37 -7.88 14.83
C PRO A 62 -7.23 -7.16 15.58
N TYR A 63 -6.18 -6.67 14.96
CA TYR A 63 -5.06 -5.95 15.60
C TYR A 63 -4.46 -6.72 16.80
N ASN A 64 -4.12 -7.97 16.58
CA ASN A 64 -3.73 -8.92 17.61
C ASN A 64 -2.22 -9.20 17.70
N ILE A 65 -1.41 -8.42 16.99
CA ILE A 65 0.06 -8.48 17.13
C ILE A 65 0.44 -7.74 18.40
N ASP A 66 1.30 -8.35 19.24
CA ASP A 66 1.91 -7.63 20.37
C ASP A 66 2.97 -6.66 19.82
N VAL A 67 2.52 -5.49 19.39
CA VAL A 67 3.38 -4.46 18.78
C VAL A 67 4.39 -3.89 19.76
N VAL A 68 4.09 -3.89 21.06
CA VAL A 68 5.01 -3.44 22.11
C VAL A 68 6.17 -4.43 22.23
N ALA A 69 5.89 -5.73 22.25
CA ALA A 69 6.93 -6.76 22.21
C ALA A 69 7.77 -6.72 20.92
N LYS A 70 7.21 -6.17 19.82
CA LYS A 70 7.93 -5.92 18.57
C LYS A 70 8.76 -4.63 18.57
N GLY A 71 8.67 -3.83 19.62
CA GLY A 71 9.47 -2.62 19.80
C GLY A 71 8.73 -1.30 19.58
N PHE A 72 7.40 -1.32 19.42
CA PHE A 72 6.61 -0.08 19.28
C PHE A 72 6.77 0.78 20.56
N PRO A 73 7.26 2.02 20.45
CA PRO A 73 7.54 2.88 21.59
C PRO A 73 6.27 3.57 22.12
N LYS A 74 5.28 2.79 22.55
CA LYS A 74 3.92 3.21 22.88
C LYS A 74 3.87 4.42 23.81
N GLU A 75 4.61 4.38 24.93
CA GLU A 75 4.58 5.47 25.93
C GLU A 75 5.21 6.76 25.40
N GLU A 76 6.24 6.65 24.58
CA GLU A 76 6.86 7.81 23.94
C GLU A 76 5.92 8.45 22.93
N ILE A 77 5.27 7.63 22.11
CA ILE A 77 4.27 8.10 21.11
C ILE A 77 3.12 8.79 21.84
N LYS A 78 2.56 8.15 22.88
CA LYS A 78 1.46 8.71 23.66
C LYS A 78 1.77 10.12 24.21
N GLN A 79 3.01 10.35 24.66
CA GLN A 79 3.44 11.64 25.20
C GLN A 79 3.64 12.72 24.12
N LYS A 80 3.87 12.32 22.86
CA LYS A 80 4.14 13.22 21.74
C LYS A 80 2.92 13.48 20.85
N LEU A 81 1.83 12.72 21.03
CA LEU A 81 0.63 12.90 20.24
C LEU A 81 0.01 14.29 20.48
N PRO A 82 -0.39 15.00 19.41
CA PRO A 82 -1.14 16.24 19.55
C PRO A 82 -2.53 15.97 20.11
N ASP A 83 -3.10 16.96 20.80
CA ASP A 83 -4.45 16.87 21.41
C ASP A 83 -5.58 16.58 20.41
N SER A 84 -5.33 16.82 19.12
CA SER A 84 -6.28 16.53 18.04
C SER A 84 -6.44 15.05 17.73
N LEU A 85 -5.51 14.21 18.19
CA LEU A 85 -5.53 12.76 17.97
C LEU A 85 -6.01 12.01 19.22
N GLY A 86 -6.57 10.83 19.02
CA GLY A 86 -6.89 9.90 20.09
C GLY A 86 -5.63 9.34 20.75
N SER A 87 -5.67 9.08 22.05
CA SER A 87 -4.56 8.48 22.80
C SER A 87 -5.02 7.37 23.77
N ASP A 88 -6.20 6.82 23.52
CA ASP A 88 -6.71 5.65 24.20
C ASP A 88 -5.97 4.37 23.77
N GLU A 89 -6.17 3.28 24.50
CA GLU A 89 -5.44 2.03 24.28
C GLU A 89 -5.72 1.40 22.90
N GLU A 90 -6.93 1.53 22.38
CA GLU A 90 -7.33 0.99 21.08
C GLU A 90 -6.62 1.76 19.97
N THR A 91 -6.72 3.09 19.98
CA THR A 91 -6.04 3.98 19.03
C THR A 91 -4.52 3.76 19.03
N LEU A 92 -3.90 3.65 20.20
CA LEU A 92 -2.46 3.39 20.30
C LEU A 92 -2.08 2.00 19.79
N ASN A 93 -2.93 1.00 19.96
CA ASN A 93 -2.72 -0.32 19.40
C ASN A 93 -2.80 -0.31 17.86
N GLU A 94 -3.76 0.38 17.29
CA GLU A 94 -3.88 0.56 15.84
C GLU A 94 -2.67 1.29 15.25
N MET A 95 -2.25 2.40 15.88
CA MET A 95 -1.01 3.10 15.49
C MET A 95 0.22 2.18 15.56
N GLY A 96 0.27 1.31 16.57
CA GLY A 96 1.31 0.30 16.69
C GLY A 96 1.32 -0.70 15.55
N HIS A 97 0.15 -1.07 15.02
CA HIS A 97 0.05 -1.96 13.85
C HIS A 97 0.50 -1.27 12.56
N ILE A 98 0.20 0.01 12.39
CA ILE A 98 0.75 0.80 11.27
C ILE A 98 2.28 0.87 11.36
N TRP A 99 2.81 1.21 12.53
CA TRP A 99 4.25 1.23 12.76
C TRP A 99 4.90 -0.12 12.48
N TYR A 100 4.29 -1.22 12.91
CA TYR A 100 4.79 -2.56 12.66
C TYR A 100 4.79 -2.92 11.17
N ALA A 101 3.72 -2.57 10.44
CA ALA A 101 3.63 -2.80 9.00
C ALA A 101 4.68 -1.99 8.24
N ASP A 102 4.88 -0.71 8.61
CA ASP A 102 5.90 0.16 8.03
C ASP A 102 7.31 -0.39 8.26
N GLN A 103 7.65 -0.80 9.48
CA GLN A 103 8.93 -1.43 9.78
C GLN A 103 9.15 -2.73 9.02
N SER A 104 8.11 -3.56 8.90
CA SER A 104 8.19 -4.82 8.16
C SER A 104 8.43 -4.58 6.68
N MET A 105 7.73 -3.60 6.11
CA MET A 105 7.87 -3.19 4.71
C MET A 105 9.23 -2.55 4.44
N GLY A 106 9.70 -1.65 5.30
CA GLY A 106 11.02 -1.02 5.18
C GLY A 106 12.14 -2.06 5.15
N ASN A 107 12.13 -3.02 6.08
CA ASN A 107 13.09 -4.11 6.11
C ASN A 107 13.06 -4.98 4.84
N PHE A 108 11.87 -5.23 4.30
CA PHE A 108 11.68 -5.96 3.05
C PHE A 108 12.28 -5.22 1.86
N ILE A 109 11.98 -3.93 1.73
CA ILE A 109 12.49 -3.07 0.65
C ILE A 109 14.02 -3.05 0.68
N GLU A 110 14.63 -2.80 1.83
CA GLU A 110 16.09 -2.77 1.99
C GLU A 110 16.76 -4.06 1.50
N LYS A 111 16.18 -5.21 1.83
CA LYS A 111 16.73 -6.51 1.41
C LYS A 111 16.56 -6.77 -0.08
N VAL A 112 15.37 -6.47 -0.62
CA VAL A 112 15.12 -6.66 -2.05
C VAL A 112 16.00 -5.72 -2.87
N GLU A 113 16.19 -4.46 -2.45
CA GLU A 113 17.11 -3.53 -3.13
C GLU A 113 18.56 -4.00 -3.12
N ALA A 114 18.99 -4.63 -2.03
CA ALA A 114 20.37 -5.18 -1.96
C ALA A 114 20.60 -6.29 -2.98
N ASP A 115 19.60 -7.14 -3.22
CA ASP A 115 19.70 -8.29 -4.11
C ASP A 115 19.27 -7.95 -5.55
N LYS A 116 18.28 -7.09 -5.72
CA LYS A 116 17.64 -6.69 -6.99
C LYS A 116 17.54 -5.16 -7.07
N PRO A 117 18.64 -4.43 -7.28
CA PRO A 117 18.71 -2.97 -7.16
C PRO A 117 17.89 -2.18 -8.19
N ASP A 118 17.40 -2.83 -9.23
CA ASP A 118 16.56 -2.22 -10.27
C ASP A 118 15.07 -2.47 -10.03
N THR A 119 14.67 -2.92 -8.84
CA THR A 119 13.28 -3.11 -8.46
C THR A 119 12.56 -1.77 -8.35
N LEU A 120 11.36 -1.71 -8.92
CA LEU A 120 10.39 -0.63 -8.71
C LEU A 120 9.34 -1.09 -7.71
N PHE A 121 9.21 -0.35 -6.61
CA PHE A 121 8.16 -0.56 -5.62
C PHE A 121 7.04 0.44 -5.82
N VAL A 122 5.79 -0.02 -5.79
CA VAL A 122 4.61 0.83 -5.71
C VAL A 122 3.84 0.47 -4.46
N ILE A 123 3.70 1.43 -3.57
CA ILE A 123 3.11 1.25 -2.24
C ILE A 123 1.85 2.08 -2.18
N THR A 124 0.72 1.44 -1.87
CA THR A 124 -0.57 2.12 -1.71
C THR A 124 -1.44 1.39 -0.70
N GLY A 125 -2.42 2.10 -0.13
CA GLY A 125 -3.51 1.48 0.62
C GLY A 125 -4.69 1.16 -0.29
N ASP A 126 -5.53 0.23 0.10
CA ASP A 126 -6.79 -0.08 -0.59
C ASP A 126 -7.90 0.92 -0.20
N HIS A 127 -7.93 1.36 1.06
CA HIS A 127 -8.84 2.38 1.61
C HIS A 127 -8.30 2.97 2.92
N ALA A 128 -8.84 4.10 3.37
CA ALA A 128 -8.47 4.79 4.60
C ALA A 128 -9.58 4.83 5.67
N GLU A 129 -10.77 4.32 5.39
CA GLU A 129 -11.98 4.50 6.23
C GLU A 129 -11.85 4.02 7.69
N ARG A 130 -10.86 3.19 8.01
CA ARG A 130 -10.66 2.62 9.35
C ARG A 130 -9.59 3.34 10.17
N PHE A 131 -8.81 4.22 9.56
CA PHE A 131 -7.72 4.93 10.23
C PHE A 131 -8.14 6.35 10.57
N ASP A 132 -9.10 6.43 11.47
CA ASP A 132 -9.63 7.68 11.99
C ASP A 132 -9.07 7.97 13.38
N PHE A 133 -7.85 8.48 13.41
CA PHE A 133 -7.20 8.90 14.66
C PHE A 133 -7.52 10.32 15.04
N SER A 134 -8.16 11.08 14.16
CA SER A 134 -8.55 12.47 14.40
C SER A 134 -9.83 12.54 15.19
N LYS A 135 -9.91 13.48 16.13
CA LYS A 135 -11.16 13.81 16.85
C LYS A 135 -12.19 14.49 15.95
N GLU A 136 -11.75 15.07 14.84
CA GLU A 136 -12.60 15.66 13.82
C GLU A 136 -12.28 15.02 12.46
N VAL A 137 -13.19 14.21 11.98
CA VAL A 137 -13.03 13.43 10.75
C VAL A 137 -13.61 14.22 9.58
N ASP A 138 -12.79 14.42 8.56
CA ASP A 138 -13.24 14.96 7.29
C ASP A 138 -13.26 13.91 6.18
N LEU A 139 -13.96 14.22 5.11
CA LEU A 139 -14.08 13.33 3.96
C LEU A 139 -12.72 13.02 3.29
N LYS A 140 -11.77 13.95 3.37
CA LYS A 140 -10.42 13.76 2.84
C LYS A 140 -9.68 12.70 3.64
N THR A 141 -9.65 12.81 4.96
CA THR A 141 -9.01 11.87 5.86
C THR A 141 -9.52 10.43 5.64
N LEU A 142 -10.83 10.27 5.43
CA LEU A 142 -11.46 8.97 5.18
C LEU A 142 -11.20 8.38 3.78
N SER A 143 -10.70 9.18 2.84
CA SER A 143 -10.70 8.78 1.43
C SER A 143 -9.31 8.72 0.80
N VAL A 144 -8.34 9.41 1.37
CA VAL A 144 -7.00 9.54 0.78
C VAL A 144 -6.08 8.44 1.33
N VAL A 145 -5.48 7.71 0.42
CA VAL A 145 -4.41 6.74 0.72
C VAL A 145 -3.10 7.20 0.07
N PRO A 146 -1.95 6.84 0.62
CA PRO A 146 -0.68 7.13 -0.02
C PRO A 146 -0.56 6.36 -1.34
N CYS A 147 0.17 6.94 -2.30
CA CYS A 147 0.66 6.24 -3.48
C CYS A 147 2.11 6.63 -3.70
N ILE A 148 3.01 5.71 -3.45
CA ILE A 148 4.45 5.94 -3.44
C ILE A 148 5.09 5.07 -4.51
N PHE A 149 5.82 5.69 -5.44
CA PHE A 149 6.70 5.02 -6.38
C PHE A 149 8.13 5.17 -5.86
N TYR A 150 8.77 4.05 -5.56
CA TYR A 150 10.10 4.02 -4.96
C TYR A 150 11.02 3.07 -5.70
N GLY A 151 12.27 3.48 -5.90
CA GLY A 151 13.32 2.68 -6.51
C GLY A 151 14.43 3.57 -7.07
N LYS A 152 15.59 2.98 -7.31
CA LYS A 152 16.80 3.68 -7.77
C LYS A 152 16.60 4.49 -9.07
N ASN A 153 15.77 3.98 -9.96
CA ASN A 153 15.57 4.56 -11.29
C ASN A 153 14.29 5.43 -11.38
N VAL A 154 13.64 5.70 -10.24
CA VAL A 154 12.47 6.58 -10.21
C VAL A 154 12.94 8.02 -10.24
N ASP A 155 12.53 8.75 -11.27
CA ASP A 155 12.75 10.19 -11.35
C ASP A 155 11.84 10.91 -10.34
N LYS A 156 12.44 11.67 -9.43
CA LYS A 156 11.71 12.39 -8.38
C LYS A 156 10.81 13.50 -8.91
N ASP A 157 11.12 14.02 -10.10
CA ASP A 157 10.37 15.10 -10.73
C ASP A 157 9.23 14.57 -11.63
N LEU A 158 9.10 13.24 -11.74
CA LEU A 158 8.14 12.58 -12.62
C LEU A 158 6.69 12.85 -12.22
N LEU A 159 6.41 12.92 -10.92
CA LEU A 159 5.11 13.24 -10.36
C LEU A 159 5.21 14.56 -9.58
N ALA A 160 4.53 15.59 -10.03
CA ALA A 160 4.48 16.86 -9.30
C ALA A 160 3.84 16.68 -7.90
N ASP A 161 4.34 17.41 -6.91
CA ASP A 161 4.03 17.27 -5.47
C ASP A 161 2.53 17.39 -5.08
N ASN A 162 1.66 17.84 -5.96
CA ASN A 162 0.25 18.12 -5.66
C ASN A 162 -0.72 17.36 -6.58
N LYS A 163 -0.32 16.22 -7.11
CA LYS A 163 -1.25 15.42 -7.92
C LYS A 163 -2.16 14.58 -7.04
N VAL A 164 -3.43 14.55 -7.41
CA VAL A 164 -4.39 13.56 -6.91
C VAL A 164 -4.64 12.53 -8.01
N GLY A 165 -4.80 11.29 -7.63
CA GLY A 165 -5.05 10.19 -8.55
C GLY A 165 -6.00 9.16 -7.95
N CYS A 166 -6.26 8.09 -8.67
CA CYS A 166 -7.00 6.95 -8.17
C CYS A 166 -6.30 5.64 -8.55
N HIS A 167 -6.68 4.55 -7.90
CA HIS A 167 -6.10 3.23 -8.13
C HIS A 167 -6.10 2.79 -9.60
N LEU A 168 -7.11 3.21 -10.38
CA LEU A 168 -7.23 2.86 -11.80
C LEU A 168 -6.09 3.42 -12.67
N GLN A 169 -5.37 4.44 -12.16
CA GLN A 169 -4.25 5.06 -12.85
C GLN A 169 -2.91 4.39 -12.54
N ILE A 170 -2.82 3.56 -11.50
CA ILE A 170 -1.56 2.92 -11.08
C ILE A 170 -1.03 2.03 -12.21
N ILE A 171 -1.86 1.18 -12.78
CA ILE A 171 -1.44 0.22 -13.82
C ILE A 171 -0.99 0.93 -15.10
N SER A 172 -1.74 1.95 -15.56
CA SER A 172 -1.32 2.74 -16.72
C SER A 172 -0.01 3.50 -16.46
N THR A 173 0.17 4.03 -15.26
CA THR A 173 1.42 4.68 -14.85
C THR A 173 2.59 3.70 -14.83
N LEU A 174 2.39 2.50 -14.26
CA LEU A 174 3.39 1.44 -14.28
C LEU A 174 3.75 1.01 -15.71
N ALA A 175 2.75 0.83 -16.59
CA ALA A 175 3.00 0.47 -17.98
C ALA A 175 3.90 1.50 -18.69
N GLU A 176 3.74 2.79 -18.41
CA GLU A 176 4.61 3.85 -18.95
C GLU A 176 5.99 3.88 -18.31
N MET A 177 6.10 3.56 -17.01
CA MET A 177 7.39 3.54 -16.31
C MET A 177 8.30 2.39 -16.74
N VAL A 178 7.72 1.21 -16.97
CA VAL A 178 8.50 -0.02 -17.25
C VAL A 178 8.42 -0.50 -18.69
N GLY A 179 7.48 0.05 -19.49
CA GLY A 179 7.31 -0.27 -20.89
C GLY A 179 8.47 0.19 -21.76
N GLN A 180 8.60 -0.42 -22.94
CA GLN A 180 9.59 -0.01 -23.92
C GLN A 180 9.03 1.12 -24.81
N LYS A 181 9.92 1.95 -25.31
CA LYS A 181 9.51 3.02 -26.23
C LYS A 181 8.80 2.44 -27.47
N GLY A 182 7.54 2.81 -27.64
CA GLY A 182 6.69 2.34 -28.73
C GLY A 182 5.70 1.25 -28.34
N ASP A 183 5.77 0.74 -27.12
CA ASP A 183 4.73 -0.14 -26.58
C ASP A 183 3.40 0.61 -26.50
N THR A 184 2.32 -0.12 -26.75
CA THR A 184 0.96 0.41 -26.64
C THR A 184 0.15 -0.44 -25.68
N TYR A 185 -0.65 0.22 -24.87
CA TYR A 185 -1.59 -0.43 -23.95
C TYR A 185 -2.96 0.23 -24.05
N SER A 186 -4.00 -0.48 -23.60
CA SER A 186 -5.36 0.07 -23.49
C SER A 186 -5.70 0.24 -22.02
N SER A 187 -6.12 1.44 -21.65
CA SER A 187 -6.56 1.73 -20.28
C SER A 187 -7.84 2.55 -20.29
N ILE A 188 -8.68 2.34 -19.28
CA ILE A 188 -9.89 3.15 -19.03
C ILE A 188 -9.50 4.54 -18.52
N TRP A 189 -8.38 4.64 -17.81
CA TRP A 189 -7.87 5.88 -17.23
C TRP A 189 -6.47 6.19 -17.75
N PRO A 190 -6.15 7.47 -18.01
CA PRO A 190 -4.80 7.89 -18.37
C PRO A 190 -3.84 7.62 -17.20
N SER A 191 -2.56 7.58 -17.48
CA SER A 191 -1.53 7.53 -16.45
C SER A 191 -1.53 8.81 -15.59
N LEU A 192 -0.86 8.77 -14.45
CA LEU A 192 -0.65 9.95 -13.62
C LEU A 192 0.24 11.00 -14.32
N PHE A 193 0.97 10.63 -15.37
CA PHE A 193 1.78 11.57 -16.15
C PHE A 193 0.91 12.49 -17.02
N ASP A 194 -0.14 11.95 -17.64
CA ASP A 194 -1.06 12.66 -18.51
C ASP A 194 -2.27 13.27 -17.78
N TYR A 195 -2.22 13.27 -16.47
CA TYR A 195 -3.36 13.56 -15.63
C TYR A 195 -3.65 15.07 -15.51
N ASN A 196 -4.93 15.45 -15.57
CA ASN A 196 -5.43 16.82 -15.53
C ASN A 196 -6.03 17.27 -14.19
N GLY A 197 -5.86 16.50 -13.13
CA GLY A 197 -6.22 16.89 -11.78
C GLY A 197 -7.64 16.53 -11.31
N ILE A 198 -8.43 15.76 -12.06
CA ILE A 198 -9.80 15.37 -11.66
C ILE A 198 -9.95 13.87 -11.59
N VAL A 199 -10.28 13.34 -10.41
CA VAL A 199 -10.62 11.92 -10.24
C VAL A 199 -11.97 11.74 -9.57
N PHE A 200 -12.58 10.59 -9.82
CA PHE A 200 -13.80 10.19 -9.17
C PHE A 200 -13.85 8.67 -8.97
N ASN A 201 -14.62 8.25 -8.01
CA ASN A 201 -15.03 6.87 -7.82
C ASN A 201 -16.56 6.82 -7.60
N HIS A 202 -17.09 5.69 -7.16
CA HIS A 202 -18.53 5.53 -6.93
C HIS A 202 -19.11 6.38 -5.78
N ARG A 203 -18.26 7.01 -4.96
CA ARG A 203 -18.67 7.81 -3.79
C ARG A 203 -18.22 9.26 -3.83
N LEU A 204 -17.11 9.52 -4.51
CA LEU A 204 -16.37 10.77 -4.40
C LEU A 204 -15.97 11.30 -5.76
N TRP A 205 -15.98 12.61 -5.86
CA TRP A 205 -15.33 13.39 -6.90
C TRP A 205 -14.32 14.32 -6.23
N THR A 206 -13.11 14.42 -6.77
CA THR A 206 -12.06 15.29 -6.25
C THR A 206 -11.24 15.91 -7.35
N ASP A 207 -10.80 17.13 -7.11
CA ASP A 207 -9.67 17.77 -7.75
C ASP A 207 -8.59 18.06 -6.68
N THR A 208 -7.59 18.88 -7.02
CA THR A 208 -6.53 19.24 -6.07
C THR A 208 -7.00 20.13 -4.91
N GLU A 209 -8.17 20.73 -5.02
CA GLU A 209 -8.69 21.72 -4.06
C GLU A 209 -9.87 21.19 -3.24
N LYS A 210 -10.70 20.33 -3.83
CA LYS A 210 -12.00 19.94 -3.27
C LYS A 210 -12.24 18.45 -3.34
N ILE A 211 -12.86 17.92 -2.32
CA ILE A 211 -13.45 16.57 -2.30
C ILE A 211 -14.95 16.71 -2.07
N LEU A 212 -15.75 16.13 -2.95
CA LEU A 212 -17.20 16.17 -2.89
C LEU A 212 -17.76 14.75 -2.85
N SER A 213 -18.73 14.54 -1.95
CA SER A 213 -19.51 13.30 -1.91
C SER A 213 -20.54 13.28 -3.03
N LEU A 214 -20.59 12.19 -3.79
CA LEU A 214 -21.60 11.97 -4.85
C LEU A 214 -22.98 11.62 -4.31
N ILE A 215 -23.09 11.31 -3.01
CA ILE A 215 -24.38 10.96 -2.38
C ILE A 215 -25.29 12.18 -2.18
N HIS A 216 -24.74 13.37 -2.30
CA HIS A 216 -25.43 14.64 -2.01
C HIS A 216 -25.62 15.51 -3.26
N ILE A 217 -25.49 14.95 -4.45
CA ILE A 217 -25.76 15.61 -5.74
C ILE A 217 -27.14 15.22 -6.24
#